data_15be662edc171b50338d0738b5408c0b
#
_entry.id   15be662edc171b50338d0738b5408c0b
#
_cell.length_a   1.000
_cell.length_b   1.000
_cell.length_c   1.000
_cell.angle_alpha   90.00
_cell.angle_beta   90.00
_cell.angle_gamma   90.00
#
_symmetry.space_group_name_H-M   'P 1'
#
loop_
_entity.id
_entity.type
_entity.pdbx_description
1 polymer ?
#
loop_
_entity_poly.entity_id
_entity_poly.type
_entity_poly.pdbx_seq_one_letter_code
_entity_poly.pdbx_strand_id
1 'polypeptide(L)'
;MELSLVRGIVPRTVFGLTAIAAIILVIGLALSKSNKRGRLHPLIVSLIAAVLAGAAGLLVAWLVSDVFMVFGVSLGWPVIFTIAGGIAGVGFVIAAAVTLRGVRRALAVVLVPLVLLSTALGVDSIYGEYQTIGTLVGYTPYASLGSIEVHKAAMSVSDWHSKARKGSLPSMPSQGKVLTVDIPNTESNFTARKAMIYLPPAALSDRPPALPVMELLAGQPGSPSRLIDAGNIAATMNAYAAKHEGLAPIVLVPDQNGEATHNSLCADTTQGNAETYLTTDVVNWAKKMLPVAKSARMWAMGGFSQGGTGGF
;
A
#
# COMPACT_ATOMS: atom_id res chain seq x y z
N MET A 1 -2.91 13.65 11.35
CA MET A 1 -3.38 12.67 10.37
C MET A 1 -2.34 11.59 10.03
N GLU A 2 -1.18 11.61 10.66
CA GLU A 2 -0.06 10.69 10.38
C GLU A 2 -0.07 9.39 11.20
N LEU A 3 -1.17 9.08 11.91
CA LEU A 3 -1.26 7.83 12.67
C LEU A 3 -1.30 6.64 11.72
N SER A 4 -0.32 5.74 11.84
CA SER A 4 -0.20 4.55 10.99
C SER A 4 -1.32 3.54 11.28
N LEU A 5 -1.92 3.03 10.20
CA LEU A 5 -2.93 1.95 10.21
C LEU A 5 -2.31 0.56 10.04
N VAL A 6 -1.11 0.48 9.47
CA VAL A 6 -0.43 -0.80 9.20
C VAL A 6 0.51 -1.17 10.35
N ARG A 7 1.23 -0.19 10.90
CA ARG A 7 2.20 -0.41 11.97
C ARG A 7 2.05 0.67 13.04
N GLY A 8 2.24 0.32 14.31
CA GLY A 8 2.24 1.30 15.39
C GLY A 8 1.11 1.12 16.40
N ILE A 9 0.68 2.23 17.02
CA ILE A 9 -0.24 2.21 18.16
C ILE A 9 -1.68 1.86 17.75
N VAL A 10 -2.16 2.34 16.60
CA VAL A 10 -3.56 2.16 16.17
C VAL A 10 -3.92 0.69 15.97
N PRO A 11 -3.25 -0.09 15.09
CA PRO A 11 -3.60 -1.51 14.94
C PRO A 11 -3.37 -2.31 16.21
N ARG A 12 -2.30 -2.04 16.98
CA ARG A 12 -2.05 -2.71 18.27
C ARG A 12 -3.18 -2.47 19.26
N THR A 13 -3.69 -1.24 19.35
CA THR A 13 -4.79 -0.89 20.23
C THR A 13 -6.09 -1.57 19.79
N VAL A 14 -6.43 -1.53 18.51
CA VAL A 14 -7.66 -2.16 17.98
C VAL A 14 -7.62 -3.66 18.19
N PHE A 15 -6.54 -4.34 17.79
CA PHE A 15 -6.39 -5.79 17.99
C PHE A 15 -6.38 -6.16 19.48
N GLY A 16 -5.70 -5.38 20.32
CA GLY A 16 -5.64 -5.59 21.77
C GLY A 16 -7.02 -5.44 22.43
N LEU A 17 -7.75 -4.37 22.12
CA LEU A 17 -9.11 -4.17 22.63
C LEU A 17 -10.07 -5.26 22.16
N THR A 18 -9.98 -5.66 20.89
CA THR A 18 -10.79 -6.73 20.33
C THR A 18 -10.51 -8.06 21.05
N ALA A 19 -9.23 -8.39 21.25
CA ALA A 19 -8.83 -9.61 21.94
C ALA A 19 -9.30 -9.63 23.41
N ILE A 20 -9.08 -8.53 24.15
CA ILE A 20 -9.51 -8.41 25.56
C ILE A 20 -11.04 -8.54 25.65
N ALA A 21 -11.79 -7.81 24.80
CA ALA A 21 -13.25 -7.88 24.79
C ALA A 21 -13.77 -9.26 24.42
N ALA A 22 -13.12 -9.94 23.46
CA ALA A 22 -13.46 -11.31 23.09
C ALA A 22 -13.20 -12.30 24.25
N ILE A 23 -12.08 -12.17 24.95
CA ILE A 23 -11.78 -13.01 26.13
C ILE A 23 -12.83 -12.79 27.23
N ILE A 24 -13.18 -11.54 27.53
CA ILE A 24 -14.23 -11.22 28.54
C ILE A 24 -15.56 -11.84 28.10
N LEU A 25 -15.92 -11.77 26.82
CA LEU A 25 -17.15 -12.34 26.29
C LEU A 25 -17.14 -13.87 26.41
N VAL A 26 -16.04 -14.53 26.04
CA VAL A 26 -15.89 -16.00 26.17
C VAL A 26 -16.02 -16.45 27.63
N ILE A 27 -15.36 -15.77 28.55
CA ILE A 27 -15.51 -16.04 30.00
C ILE A 27 -16.96 -15.83 30.43
N GLY A 28 -17.60 -14.73 30.00
CA GLY A 28 -19.01 -14.44 30.27
C GLY A 28 -19.98 -15.50 29.76
N LEU A 29 -19.68 -16.05 28.57
CA LEU A 29 -20.43 -17.19 27.98
C LEU A 29 -20.20 -18.49 28.76
N ALA A 30 -18.95 -18.79 29.11
CA ALA A 30 -18.61 -20.03 29.85
C ALA A 30 -19.27 -20.07 31.25
N LEU A 31 -19.35 -18.90 31.90
CA LEU A 31 -20.00 -18.75 33.21
C LEU A 31 -21.53 -18.58 33.12
N SER A 32 -22.11 -18.58 31.91
CA SER A 32 -23.55 -18.45 31.74
C SER A 32 -24.25 -19.79 32.04
N LYS A 33 -25.24 -19.74 32.91
CA LYS A 33 -26.04 -20.95 33.21
C LYS A 33 -27.05 -21.18 32.08
N SER A 34 -27.09 -22.39 31.53
CA SER A 34 -28.18 -22.81 30.64
C SER A 34 -29.46 -22.96 31.47
N ASN A 35 -30.40 -22.03 31.27
CA ASN A 35 -31.57 -21.91 32.17
C ASN A 35 -32.80 -22.70 31.69
N LYS A 36 -32.69 -23.52 30.63
CA LYS A 36 -33.82 -24.33 30.14
C LYS A 36 -33.36 -25.71 29.73
N ARG A 37 -34.08 -26.74 30.23
CA ARG A 37 -33.91 -28.15 29.86
C ARG A 37 -33.96 -28.31 28.32
N GLY A 38 -32.93 -28.89 27.71
CA GLY A 38 -32.87 -29.18 26.29
C GLY A 38 -32.27 -28.08 25.39
N ARG A 39 -31.85 -26.92 25.92
CA ARG A 39 -31.11 -25.89 25.13
C ARG A 39 -29.61 -26.06 25.27
N LEU A 40 -28.91 -25.94 24.14
CA LEU A 40 -27.46 -25.93 24.13
C LEU A 40 -26.91 -24.74 24.93
N HIS A 41 -25.75 -24.96 25.55
CA HIS A 41 -25.05 -23.90 26.30
C HIS A 41 -24.71 -22.72 25.36
N PRO A 42 -24.88 -21.44 25.79
CA PRO A 42 -24.65 -20.28 24.95
C PRO A 42 -23.26 -20.25 24.26
N LEU A 43 -22.22 -20.73 24.94
CA LEU A 43 -20.88 -20.85 24.36
C LEU A 43 -20.85 -21.81 23.18
N ILE A 44 -21.52 -22.97 23.30
CA ILE A 44 -21.60 -23.99 22.24
C ILE A 44 -22.34 -23.41 21.02
N VAL A 45 -23.44 -22.70 21.24
CA VAL A 45 -24.19 -22.04 20.16
C VAL A 45 -23.32 -21.01 19.43
N SER A 46 -22.57 -20.20 20.19
CA SER A 46 -21.67 -19.21 19.61
C SER A 46 -20.51 -19.85 18.84
N LEU A 47 -19.95 -20.98 19.34
CA LEU A 47 -18.90 -21.71 18.62
C LEU A 47 -19.41 -22.35 17.33
N ILE A 48 -20.60 -22.95 17.35
CA ILE A 48 -21.22 -23.52 16.15
C ILE A 48 -21.46 -22.40 15.11
N ALA A 49 -22.00 -21.26 15.55
CA ALA A 49 -22.21 -20.10 14.67
C ALA A 49 -20.88 -19.60 14.07
N ALA A 50 -19.80 -19.54 14.85
CA ALA A 50 -18.49 -19.16 14.37
C ALA A 50 -17.96 -20.13 13.29
N VAL A 51 -18.05 -21.43 13.52
CA VAL A 51 -17.60 -22.46 12.57
C VAL A 51 -18.40 -22.38 11.27
N LEU A 52 -19.72 -22.29 11.36
CA LEU A 52 -20.59 -22.21 10.17
C LEU A 52 -20.36 -20.91 9.38
N ALA A 53 -20.29 -19.77 10.08
CA ALA A 53 -20.01 -18.47 9.46
C ALA A 53 -18.61 -18.45 8.85
N GLY A 54 -17.60 -18.97 9.53
CA GLY A 54 -16.23 -19.06 9.03
C GLY A 54 -16.09 -19.95 7.79
N ALA A 55 -16.75 -21.12 7.80
CA ALA A 55 -16.78 -22.02 6.64
C ALA A 55 -17.48 -21.36 5.43
N ALA A 56 -18.60 -20.70 5.65
CA ALA A 56 -19.30 -19.94 4.61
C ALA A 56 -18.44 -18.78 4.10
N GLY A 57 -17.81 -18.03 5.01
CA GLY A 57 -16.89 -16.93 4.67
C GLY A 57 -15.69 -17.40 3.87
N LEU A 58 -15.10 -18.55 4.25
CA LEU A 58 -13.99 -19.17 3.52
C LEU A 58 -14.40 -19.54 2.09
N LEU A 59 -15.55 -20.24 1.97
CA LEU A 59 -16.08 -20.63 0.68
C LEU A 59 -16.35 -19.41 -0.23
N VAL A 60 -17.05 -18.41 0.28
CA VAL A 60 -17.39 -17.20 -0.49
C VAL A 60 -16.13 -16.44 -0.87
N ALA A 61 -15.19 -16.22 0.06
CA ALA A 61 -13.95 -15.52 -0.22
C ALA A 61 -13.11 -16.26 -1.28
N TRP A 62 -13.04 -17.59 -1.20
CA TRP A 62 -12.34 -18.40 -2.20
C TRP A 62 -13.05 -18.36 -3.57
N LEU A 63 -14.37 -18.48 -3.63
CA LEU A 63 -15.13 -18.38 -4.87
C LEU A 63 -14.93 -17.02 -5.54
N VAL A 64 -15.02 -15.93 -4.80
CA VAL A 64 -14.82 -14.55 -5.32
C VAL A 64 -13.39 -14.34 -5.79
N SER A 65 -12.41 -14.85 -5.03
CA SER A 65 -10.98 -14.63 -5.28
C SER A 65 -10.44 -15.50 -6.41
N ASP A 66 -10.66 -16.81 -6.33
CA ASP A 66 -9.92 -17.81 -7.13
C ASP A 66 -10.77 -18.44 -8.23
N VAL A 67 -12.11 -18.54 -8.05
CA VAL A 67 -13.00 -19.15 -9.05
C VAL A 67 -13.54 -18.11 -10.01
N PHE A 68 -14.17 -17.05 -9.48
CA PHE A 68 -14.75 -15.98 -10.30
C PHE A 68 -13.74 -14.90 -10.66
N MET A 69 -12.58 -14.88 -9.98
CA MET A 69 -11.50 -13.90 -10.18
C MET A 69 -12.04 -12.46 -10.30
N VAL A 70 -12.97 -12.07 -9.43
CA VAL A 70 -13.69 -10.77 -9.51
C VAL A 70 -12.73 -9.57 -9.53
N PHE A 71 -11.54 -9.73 -8.96
CA PHE A 71 -10.50 -8.70 -8.94
C PHE A 71 -9.43 -8.88 -10.03
N GLY A 72 -9.64 -9.81 -10.96
CA GLY A 72 -8.66 -10.14 -12.01
C GLY A 72 -7.41 -10.89 -11.52
N VAL A 73 -7.23 -11.03 -10.22
CA VAL A 73 -6.13 -11.75 -9.56
C VAL A 73 -6.62 -12.45 -8.30
N SER A 74 -5.94 -13.53 -7.89
CA SER A 74 -6.19 -14.17 -6.60
C SER A 74 -5.77 -13.26 -5.45
N LEU A 75 -6.63 -13.11 -4.43
CA LEU A 75 -6.30 -12.36 -3.20
C LEU A 75 -5.25 -13.07 -2.35
N GLY A 76 -5.04 -14.35 -2.58
CA GLY A 76 -4.13 -15.19 -1.80
C GLY A 76 -4.71 -15.67 -0.46
N TRP A 77 -4.23 -16.84 -0.03
CA TRP A 77 -4.70 -17.50 1.17
C TRP A 77 -4.64 -16.68 2.47
N PRO A 78 -3.60 -15.83 2.71
CA PRO A 78 -3.58 -15.00 3.91
C PRO A 78 -4.78 -14.05 4.02
N VAL A 79 -5.22 -13.46 2.91
CA VAL A 79 -6.38 -12.57 2.86
C VAL A 79 -7.67 -13.35 3.02
N ILE A 80 -7.80 -14.47 2.30
CA ILE A 80 -8.97 -15.38 2.38
C ILE A 80 -9.18 -15.83 3.83
N PHE A 81 -8.14 -16.28 4.52
CA PHE A 81 -8.23 -16.70 5.92
C PHE A 81 -8.52 -15.53 6.86
N THR A 82 -8.00 -14.34 6.61
CA THR A 82 -8.30 -13.14 7.42
C THR A 82 -9.78 -12.77 7.31
N ILE A 83 -10.34 -12.78 6.11
CA ILE A 83 -11.77 -12.53 5.86
C ILE A 83 -12.62 -13.62 6.53
N ALA A 84 -12.30 -14.89 6.30
CA ALA A 84 -13.02 -16.01 6.89
C ALA A 84 -13.00 -15.97 8.43
N GLY A 85 -11.85 -15.67 9.03
CA GLY A 85 -11.69 -15.48 10.47
C GLY A 85 -12.53 -14.31 11.01
N GLY A 86 -12.57 -13.20 10.30
CA GLY A 86 -13.42 -12.05 10.62
C GLY A 86 -14.90 -12.41 10.60
N ILE A 87 -15.36 -13.10 9.56
CA ILE A 87 -16.76 -13.57 9.43
C ILE A 87 -17.09 -14.58 10.54
N ALA A 88 -16.18 -15.49 10.89
CA ALA A 88 -16.31 -16.39 12.01
C ALA A 88 -16.48 -15.62 13.34
N GLY A 89 -15.64 -14.60 13.56
CA GLY A 89 -15.73 -13.73 14.72
C GLY A 89 -17.07 -13.00 14.82
N VAL A 90 -17.55 -12.45 13.70
CA VAL A 90 -18.88 -11.81 13.63
C VAL A 90 -19.98 -12.83 13.95
N GLY A 91 -19.95 -14.04 13.38
CA GLY A 91 -20.89 -15.10 13.66
C GLY A 91 -20.92 -15.47 15.14
N PHE A 92 -19.74 -15.62 15.76
CA PHE A 92 -19.60 -15.87 17.20
C PHE A 92 -20.27 -14.78 18.04
N VAL A 93 -19.96 -13.53 17.75
CA VAL A 93 -20.41 -12.36 18.52
C VAL A 93 -21.89 -12.11 18.37
N ILE A 94 -22.46 -12.29 17.17
CA ILE A 94 -23.92 -12.20 16.94
C ILE A 94 -24.66 -13.28 17.72
N ALA A 95 -24.21 -14.53 17.67
CA ALA A 95 -24.82 -15.61 18.43
C ALA A 95 -24.74 -15.35 19.96
N ALA A 96 -23.64 -14.79 20.44
CA ALA A 96 -23.51 -14.35 21.83
C ALA A 96 -24.50 -13.23 22.18
N ALA A 97 -24.65 -12.22 21.31
CA ALA A 97 -25.59 -11.12 21.51
C ALA A 97 -27.05 -11.57 21.57
N VAL A 98 -27.41 -12.61 20.81
CA VAL A 98 -28.76 -13.19 20.82
C VAL A 98 -29.00 -14.02 22.08
N THR A 99 -28.00 -14.76 22.55
CA THR A 99 -28.16 -15.70 23.69
C THR A 99 -27.97 -15.04 25.07
N LEU A 100 -27.18 -13.95 25.15
CA LEU A 100 -26.88 -13.22 26.39
C LEU A 100 -27.91 -12.12 26.67
N ARG A 101 -27.89 -11.61 27.93
CA ARG A 101 -28.74 -10.51 28.40
C ARG A 101 -27.92 -9.47 29.17
N GLY A 102 -28.50 -8.26 29.32
CA GLY A 102 -27.89 -7.17 30.09
C GLY A 102 -26.54 -6.73 29.53
N VAL A 103 -25.61 -6.39 30.41
CA VAL A 103 -24.28 -5.85 30.06
C VAL A 103 -23.47 -6.78 29.13
N ARG A 104 -23.59 -8.09 29.30
CA ARG A 104 -22.89 -9.06 28.44
C ARG A 104 -23.39 -9.02 26.99
N ARG A 105 -24.69 -8.79 26.79
CA ARG A 105 -25.26 -8.54 25.45
C ARG A 105 -24.73 -7.26 24.85
N ALA A 106 -24.69 -6.17 25.66
CA ALA A 106 -24.15 -4.90 25.21
C ALA A 106 -22.68 -5.01 24.77
N LEU A 107 -21.86 -5.73 25.55
CA LEU A 107 -20.47 -6.04 25.19
C LEU A 107 -20.38 -6.79 23.84
N ALA A 108 -21.20 -7.80 23.63
CA ALA A 108 -21.26 -8.53 22.36
C ALA A 108 -21.62 -7.60 21.20
N VAL A 109 -22.61 -6.72 21.36
CA VAL A 109 -23.01 -5.79 20.30
C VAL A 109 -21.87 -4.80 19.97
N VAL A 110 -21.17 -4.26 20.96
CA VAL A 110 -20.02 -3.34 20.76
C VAL A 110 -18.85 -4.08 20.11
N LEU A 111 -18.70 -5.38 20.35
CA LEU A 111 -17.60 -6.16 19.77
C LEU A 111 -17.78 -6.41 18.25
N VAL A 112 -19.00 -6.33 17.70
CA VAL A 112 -19.23 -6.48 16.24
C VAL A 112 -18.38 -5.47 15.43
N PRO A 113 -18.53 -4.15 15.61
CA PRO A 113 -17.73 -3.19 14.85
C PRO A 113 -16.22 -3.33 15.13
N LEU A 114 -15.80 -3.74 16.32
CA LEU A 114 -14.39 -3.99 16.62
C LEU A 114 -13.83 -5.19 15.84
N VAL A 115 -14.58 -6.28 15.70
CA VAL A 115 -14.18 -7.44 14.87
C VAL A 115 -14.11 -7.03 13.40
N LEU A 116 -15.09 -6.29 12.90
CA LEU A 116 -15.08 -5.79 11.52
C LEU A 116 -13.88 -4.88 11.26
N LEU A 117 -13.61 -3.94 12.16
CA LEU A 117 -12.46 -3.05 12.05
C LEU A 117 -11.13 -3.82 12.13
N SER A 118 -11.02 -4.79 13.04
CA SER A 118 -9.84 -5.67 13.13
C SER A 118 -9.64 -6.47 11.86
N THR A 119 -10.71 -6.97 11.25
CA THR A 119 -10.62 -7.71 9.99
C THR A 119 -10.16 -6.80 8.85
N ALA A 120 -10.73 -5.60 8.75
CA ALA A 120 -10.32 -4.61 7.74
C ALA A 120 -8.84 -4.21 7.88
N LEU A 121 -8.40 -3.90 9.11
CA LEU A 121 -6.98 -3.61 9.39
C LEU A 121 -6.08 -4.83 9.15
N GLY A 122 -6.58 -6.05 9.41
CA GLY A 122 -5.87 -7.29 9.11
C GLY A 122 -5.63 -7.46 7.62
N VAL A 123 -6.64 -7.26 6.80
CA VAL A 123 -6.51 -7.28 5.33
C VAL A 123 -5.60 -6.16 4.84
N ASP A 124 -5.79 -4.92 5.35
CA ASP A 124 -4.96 -3.80 4.98
C ASP A 124 -3.48 -4.01 5.37
N SER A 125 -3.21 -4.66 6.49
CA SER A 125 -1.84 -4.97 6.90
C SER A 125 -1.09 -5.91 5.94
N ILE A 126 -1.82 -6.71 5.17
CA ILE A 126 -1.27 -7.62 4.16
C ILE A 126 -0.95 -6.83 2.87
N TYR A 127 -1.85 -5.95 2.45
CA TYR A 127 -1.72 -5.17 1.22
C TYR A 127 -0.96 -3.85 1.42
N GLY A 128 -1.07 -3.20 2.58
CA GLY A 128 -0.46 -1.90 2.87
C GLY A 128 -1.07 -0.75 2.06
N GLU A 129 -2.37 -0.83 1.72
CA GLU A 129 -3.04 0.20 0.93
C GLU A 129 -3.19 1.51 1.69
N TYR A 130 -3.64 1.43 2.94
CA TYR A 130 -3.89 2.59 3.77
C TYR A 130 -2.83 2.69 4.88
N GLN A 131 -1.72 3.36 4.59
CA GLN A 131 -0.61 3.50 5.56
C GLN A 131 -0.98 4.33 6.78
N THR A 132 -1.85 5.32 6.60
CA THR A 132 -2.25 6.26 7.66
C THR A 132 -3.75 6.57 7.61
N ILE A 133 -4.30 7.12 8.71
CA ILE A 133 -5.69 7.62 8.72
C ILE A 133 -5.91 8.68 7.64
N GLY A 134 -4.89 9.48 7.33
CA GLY A 134 -4.97 10.50 6.28
C GLY A 134 -5.21 9.90 4.90
N THR A 135 -4.61 8.75 4.58
CA THR A 135 -4.77 8.10 3.28
C THR A 135 -6.19 7.59 3.01
N LEU A 136 -6.98 7.29 4.05
CA LEU A 136 -8.41 6.95 3.91
C LEU A 136 -9.26 8.09 3.32
N VAL A 137 -8.82 9.34 3.51
CA VAL A 137 -9.51 10.55 3.01
C VAL A 137 -8.74 11.21 1.87
N GLY A 138 -7.83 10.47 1.20
CA GLY A 138 -7.06 10.94 0.06
C GLY A 138 -5.94 11.93 0.41
N TYR A 139 -5.60 12.06 1.71
CA TYR A 139 -4.44 12.86 2.11
C TYR A 139 -3.15 12.10 1.79
N THR A 140 -2.26 12.75 1.05
CA THR A 140 -0.89 12.26 0.85
C THR A 140 0.07 13.06 1.72
N PRO A 141 0.94 12.41 2.52
CA PRO A 141 1.90 13.11 3.37
C PRO A 141 3.07 13.69 2.58
N TYR A 142 3.14 13.42 1.29
CA TYR A 142 4.26 13.80 0.44
C TYR A 142 4.06 15.19 -0.15
N ALA A 143 5.09 16.04 -0.02
CA ALA A 143 5.11 17.36 -0.64
C ALA A 143 5.12 17.25 -2.19
N SER A 144 4.64 18.29 -2.86
CA SER A 144 4.76 18.37 -4.31
C SER A 144 6.19 18.67 -4.74
N LEU A 145 6.62 18.12 -5.88
CA LEU A 145 7.92 18.41 -6.49
C LEU A 145 8.12 19.93 -6.71
N GLY A 146 7.06 20.66 -7.04
CA GLY A 146 7.11 22.11 -7.21
C GLY A 146 7.41 22.92 -5.93
N SER A 147 7.40 22.27 -4.76
CA SER A 147 7.76 22.92 -3.49
C SER A 147 9.25 22.93 -3.19
N ILE A 148 10.08 22.32 -4.04
CA ILE A 148 11.54 22.29 -3.90
C ILE A 148 12.19 22.69 -5.23
N GLU A 149 13.40 23.23 -5.13
CA GLU A 149 14.24 23.44 -6.31
C GLU A 149 14.99 22.17 -6.67
N VAL A 150 14.95 21.78 -7.94
CA VAL A 150 15.69 20.64 -8.48
C VAL A 150 16.58 21.14 -9.62
N HIS A 151 17.88 21.01 -9.45
CA HIS A 151 18.86 21.45 -10.44
C HIS A 151 19.02 20.39 -11.54
N LYS A 152 19.40 20.85 -12.73
CA LYS A 152 19.79 19.98 -13.85
C LYS A 152 21.13 19.30 -13.59
N ALA A 153 21.32 18.16 -14.24
CA ALA A 153 22.61 17.47 -14.18
C ALA A 153 23.77 18.40 -14.59
N ALA A 154 24.71 18.57 -13.69
CA ALA A 154 25.88 19.44 -13.85
C ALA A 154 27.17 18.65 -14.09
N MET A 155 27.15 17.33 -13.92
CA MET A 155 28.32 16.47 -14.08
C MET A 155 27.91 15.01 -14.33
N SER A 156 28.90 14.19 -14.69
CA SER A 156 28.73 12.74 -14.79
C SER A 156 28.86 12.05 -13.41
N VAL A 157 28.40 10.79 -13.31
CA VAL A 157 28.61 9.95 -12.12
C VAL A 157 30.13 9.70 -11.91
N SER A 158 30.92 9.59 -12.98
CA SER A 158 32.38 9.47 -12.87
C SER A 158 33.04 10.68 -12.22
N ASP A 159 32.60 11.90 -12.59
CA ASP A 159 33.08 13.14 -11.98
C ASP A 159 32.66 13.23 -10.51
N TRP A 160 31.45 12.77 -10.20
CA TRP A 160 30.95 12.68 -8.82
C TRP A 160 31.87 11.81 -7.95
N HIS A 161 32.17 10.59 -8.38
CA HIS A 161 33.14 9.72 -7.69
C HIS A 161 34.54 10.34 -7.58
N SER A 162 34.98 11.10 -8.59
CA SER A 162 36.26 11.78 -8.54
C SER A 162 36.27 12.88 -7.47
N LYS A 163 35.16 13.61 -7.32
CA LYS A 163 34.97 14.61 -6.26
C LYS A 163 34.86 13.97 -4.87
N ALA A 164 34.19 12.83 -4.76
CA ALA A 164 34.06 12.09 -3.53
C ALA A 164 35.44 11.68 -2.98
N ARG A 165 36.28 11.11 -3.84
CA ARG A 165 37.68 10.77 -3.48
C ARG A 165 38.53 11.97 -3.03
N LYS A 166 38.19 13.17 -3.49
CA LYS A 166 38.89 14.43 -3.11
C LYS A 166 38.23 15.13 -1.91
N GLY A 167 37.16 14.58 -1.34
CA GLY A 167 36.39 15.23 -0.28
C GLY A 167 35.72 16.53 -0.67
N SER A 168 35.40 16.71 -1.98
CA SER A 168 34.87 17.95 -2.56
C SER A 168 33.49 17.77 -3.19
N LEU A 169 32.66 16.87 -2.63
CA LEU A 169 31.29 16.71 -3.05
C LEU A 169 30.47 18.00 -2.80
N PRO A 170 29.52 18.31 -3.67
CA PRO A 170 28.54 19.37 -3.41
C PRO A 170 27.74 19.08 -2.12
N SER A 171 27.23 20.16 -1.50
CA SER A 171 26.33 20.02 -0.36
C SER A 171 25.06 19.28 -0.77
N MET A 172 24.63 18.35 0.06
CA MET A 172 23.42 17.54 -0.16
C MET A 172 22.83 17.09 1.18
N PRO A 173 21.53 16.80 1.25
CA PRO A 173 20.92 16.24 2.46
C PRO A 173 21.43 14.80 2.72
N SER A 174 21.31 14.35 3.97
CA SER A 174 21.70 12.99 4.36
C SER A 174 20.76 11.90 3.83
N GLN A 175 19.53 12.27 3.46
CA GLN A 175 18.52 11.36 2.93
C GLN A 175 17.85 11.98 1.70
N GLY A 176 17.40 11.12 0.79
CA GLY A 176 16.56 11.51 -0.33
C GLY A 176 15.16 11.89 0.10
N LYS A 177 14.36 12.35 -0.85
CA LYS A 177 12.97 12.77 -0.62
C LYS A 177 12.01 12.03 -1.53
N VAL A 178 10.84 11.68 -0.98
CA VAL A 178 9.68 11.26 -1.76
C VAL A 178 8.78 12.48 -1.97
N LEU A 179 8.33 12.65 -3.20
CA LEU A 179 7.53 13.81 -3.63
C LEU A 179 6.41 13.35 -4.55
N THR A 180 5.36 14.14 -4.65
CA THR A 180 4.30 13.96 -5.64
C THR A 180 4.51 14.89 -6.83
N VAL A 181 4.04 14.46 -7.99
CA VAL A 181 4.09 15.29 -9.20
C VAL A 181 2.94 14.97 -10.14
N ASP A 182 2.43 16.00 -10.80
CA ASP A 182 1.54 15.88 -11.95
C ASP A 182 2.40 15.89 -13.22
N ILE A 183 2.45 14.78 -13.93
CA ILE A 183 3.19 14.65 -15.18
C ILE A 183 2.23 14.99 -16.33
N PRO A 184 2.56 15.99 -17.17
CA PRO A 184 1.72 16.37 -18.30
C PRO A 184 1.58 15.22 -19.31
N ASN A 185 0.38 15.03 -19.83
CA ASN A 185 0.01 14.00 -20.80
C ASN A 185 -0.10 14.56 -22.22
N THR A 186 0.91 15.30 -22.67
CA THR A 186 0.89 16.12 -23.89
C THR A 186 0.76 15.32 -25.17
N GLU A 187 1.32 14.12 -25.21
CA GLU A 187 1.28 13.22 -26.37
C GLU A 187 0.17 12.16 -26.24
N SER A 188 0.04 11.59 -25.04
CA SER A 188 -0.89 10.48 -24.80
C SER A 188 -2.34 10.91 -24.61
N ASN A 189 -2.60 12.10 -24.08
CA ASN A 189 -3.89 12.51 -23.53
C ASN A 189 -4.45 11.53 -22.45
N PHE A 190 -3.59 10.71 -21.88
CA PHE A 190 -3.98 9.73 -20.85
C PHE A 190 -4.25 10.43 -19.52
N THR A 191 -5.39 10.16 -18.89
CA THR A 191 -5.75 10.74 -17.59
C THR A 191 -5.09 9.94 -16.46
N ALA A 192 -3.91 10.36 -16.06
CA ALA A 192 -3.17 9.74 -14.95
C ALA A 192 -3.44 10.47 -13.63
N ARG A 193 -3.41 9.73 -12.52
CA ARG A 193 -3.32 10.28 -11.16
C ARG A 193 -1.89 10.81 -10.92
N LYS A 194 -1.68 11.48 -9.78
CA LYS A 194 -0.36 11.97 -9.38
C LYS A 194 0.67 10.85 -9.34
N ALA A 195 1.78 11.07 -10.01
CA ALA A 195 2.96 10.21 -9.91
C ALA A 195 3.70 10.44 -8.58
N MET A 196 4.43 9.44 -8.15
CA MET A 196 5.39 9.54 -7.04
C MET A 196 6.82 9.54 -7.58
N ILE A 197 7.69 10.26 -6.91
CA ILE A 197 9.11 10.32 -7.25
C ILE A 197 9.95 10.23 -5.99
N TYR A 198 10.99 9.41 -6.01
CA TYR A 198 12.06 9.46 -5.03
C TYR A 198 13.30 10.11 -5.67
N LEU A 199 13.80 11.16 -5.03
CA LEU A 199 15.06 11.83 -5.38
C LEU A 199 16.12 11.48 -4.35
N PRO A 200 17.24 10.84 -4.75
CA PRO A 200 18.33 10.53 -3.84
C PRO A 200 19.08 11.79 -3.38
N PRO A 201 19.89 11.73 -2.30
CA PRO A 201 20.67 12.88 -1.81
C PRO A 201 21.45 13.60 -2.89
N ALA A 202 22.13 12.88 -3.79
CA ALA A 202 22.89 13.45 -4.88
C ALA A 202 22.03 14.26 -5.87
N ALA A 203 20.78 13.86 -6.12
CA ALA A 203 19.84 14.60 -6.97
C ALA A 203 19.37 15.92 -6.34
N LEU A 204 19.45 16.02 -5.02
CA LEU A 204 19.04 17.19 -4.23
C LEU A 204 20.20 18.16 -3.95
N SER A 205 21.38 17.91 -4.50
CA SER A 205 22.54 18.80 -4.38
C SER A 205 22.44 19.98 -5.34
N ASP A 206 23.18 21.05 -5.05
CA ASP A 206 23.25 22.25 -5.92
C ASP A 206 23.83 21.94 -7.32
N ARG A 207 24.61 20.88 -7.43
CA ARG A 207 25.25 20.44 -8.68
C ARG A 207 25.15 18.95 -8.85
N PRO A 208 23.95 18.41 -9.13
CA PRO A 208 23.72 16.97 -9.18
C PRO A 208 24.41 16.29 -10.36
N PRO A 209 24.77 15.01 -10.22
CA PRO A 209 25.21 14.19 -11.35
C PRO A 209 24.01 13.76 -12.20
N ALA A 210 24.30 13.35 -13.45
CA ALA A 210 23.30 12.70 -14.31
C ALA A 210 23.04 11.27 -13.80
N LEU A 211 21.90 11.06 -13.12
CA LEU A 211 21.56 9.82 -12.43
C LEU A 211 20.78 8.84 -13.31
N PRO A 212 20.95 7.52 -13.09
CA PRO A 212 20.07 6.53 -13.66
C PRO A 212 18.64 6.68 -13.15
N VAL A 213 17.68 6.12 -13.90
CA VAL A 213 16.26 6.15 -13.58
C VAL A 213 15.73 4.73 -13.46
N MET A 214 14.89 4.49 -12.47
CA MET A 214 14.03 3.32 -12.35
C MET A 214 12.58 3.80 -12.46
N GLU A 215 11.91 3.43 -13.53
CA GLU A 215 10.47 3.61 -13.69
C GLU A 215 9.77 2.36 -13.17
N LEU A 216 8.97 2.51 -12.11
CA LEU A 216 8.33 1.40 -11.44
C LEU A 216 6.81 1.55 -11.49
N LEU A 217 6.13 0.49 -11.92
CA LEU A 217 4.69 0.44 -12.06
C LEU A 217 4.04 -0.28 -10.87
N ALA A 218 2.99 0.31 -10.34
CA ALA A 218 2.25 -0.26 -9.21
C ALA A 218 1.41 -1.48 -9.65
N GLY A 219 1.00 -2.30 -8.68
CA GLY A 219 0.03 -3.36 -8.92
C GLY A 219 -1.40 -2.83 -9.03
N GLN A 220 -2.33 -3.72 -9.39
CA GLN A 220 -3.76 -3.48 -9.40
C GLN A 220 -4.45 -4.48 -8.44
N PRO A 221 -5.42 -4.03 -7.62
CA PRO A 221 -5.75 -2.63 -7.34
C PRO A 221 -4.59 -1.92 -6.64
N GLY A 222 -4.44 -0.61 -6.89
CA GLY A 222 -3.39 0.17 -6.23
C GLY A 222 -3.17 1.56 -6.80
N SER A 223 -2.09 2.17 -6.34
CA SER A 223 -1.68 3.53 -6.69
C SER A 223 -0.15 3.69 -6.68
N PRO A 224 0.39 4.74 -7.30
CA PRO A 224 1.82 5.04 -7.22
C PRO A 224 2.36 5.16 -5.78
N SER A 225 1.61 5.80 -4.88
CA SER A 225 2.00 5.94 -3.47
C SER A 225 2.10 4.61 -2.76
N ARG A 226 1.21 3.66 -3.06
CA ARG A 226 1.25 2.32 -2.49
C ARG A 226 2.55 1.59 -2.81
N LEU A 227 3.03 1.67 -4.04
CA LEU A 227 4.29 1.03 -4.41
C LEU A 227 5.48 1.63 -3.64
N ILE A 228 5.50 2.95 -3.46
CA ILE A 228 6.52 3.64 -2.65
C ILE A 228 6.48 3.15 -1.20
N ASP A 229 5.28 3.11 -0.60
CA ASP A 229 5.10 2.85 0.83
C ASP A 229 5.23 1.36 1.16
N ALA A 230 4.46 0.50 0.49
CA ALA A 230 4.48 -0.94 0.73
C ALA A 230 5.81 -1.58 0.24
N GLY A 231 6.38 -1.06 -0.85
CA GLY A 231 7.69 -1.47 -1.36
C GLY A 231 8.87 -0.96 -0.53
N ASN A 232 8.62 -0.09 0.46
CA ASN A 232 9.65 0.53 1.30
C ASN A 232 10.80 1.15 0.49
N ILE A 233 10.47 1.72 -0.67
CA ILE A 233 11.43 2.18 -1.69
C ILE A 233 12.34 3.27 -1.14
N ALA A 234 11.78 4.24 -0.43
CA ALA A 234 12.57 5.34 0.13
C ALA A 234 13.65 4.85 1.10
N ALA A 235 13.33 3.94 2.01
CA ALA A 235 14.30 3.40 2.96
C ALA A 235 15.37 2.56 2.27
N THR A 236 14.98 1.75 1.29
CA THR A 236 15.91 0.93 0.50
C THR A 236 16.88 1.81 -0.28
N MET A 237 16.38 2.82 -0.98
CA MET A 237 17.21 3.74 -1.76
C MET A 237 18.09 4.63 -0.87
N ASN A 238 17.60 5.07 0.30
CA ASN A 238 18.41 5.81 1.27
C ASN A 238 19.54 4.94 1.84
N ALA A 239 19.25 3.69 2.17
CA ALA A 239 20.29 2.76 2.65
C ALA A 239 21.36 2.46 1.58
N TYR A 240 20.94 2.39 0.30
CA TYR A 240 21.86 2.27 -0.82
C TYR A 240 22.71 3.54 -0.99
N ALA A 241 22.04 4.71 -1.05
CA ALA A 241 22.71 6.01 -1.25
C ALA A 241 23.74 6.32 -0.15
N ALA A 242 23.45 5.96 1.10
CA ALA A 242 24.35 6.15 2.23
C ALA A 242 25.70 5.39 2.06
N LYS A 243 25.71 4.28 1.32
CA LYS A 243 26.90 3.48 1.01
C LYS A 243 27.57 3.89 -0.31
N HIS A 244 26.95 4.77 -1.09
CA HIS A 244 27.38 5.14 -2.44
C HIS A 244 27.45 6.65 -2.61
N GLU A 245 27.96 7.38 -1.61
CA GLU A 245 28.29 8.80 -1.73
C GLU A 245 27.04 9.66 -2.07
N GLY A 246 25.87 9.27 -1.57
CA GLY A 246 24.58 9.92 -1.86
C GLY A 246 23.96 9.50 -3.19
N LEU A 247 24.60 8.65 -3.97
CA LEU A 247 24.11 8.15 -5.25
C LEU A 247 23.10 7.02 -5.10
N ALA A 248 21.98 7.15 -5.77
CA ALA A 248 21.04 6.08 -6.06
C ALA A 248 20.28 6.42 -7.34
N PRO A 249 19.57 5.50 -7.98
CA PRO A 249 18.65 5.84 -9.05
C PRO A 249 17.57 6.82 -8.59
N ILE A 250 17.14 7.72 -9.48
CA ILE A 250 15.86 8.41 -9.33
C ILE A 250 14.77 7.39 -9.59
N VAL A 251 13.83 7.24 -8.65
CA VAL A 251 12.71 6.32 -8.86
C VAL A 251 11.47 7.11 -9.25
N LEU A 252 10.93 6.82 -10.42
CA LEU A 252 9.66 7.35 -10.91
C LEU A 252 8.60 6.28 -10.76
N VAL A 253 7.46 6.63 -10.18
CA VAL A 253 6.29 5.74 -10.10
C VAL A 253 5.11 6.49 -10.72
N PRO A 254 4.98 6.45 -12.05
CA PRO A 254 3.83 7.01 -12.75
C PRO A 254 2.58 6.18 -12.49
N ASP A 255 1.43 6.75 -12.79
CA ASP A 255 0.16 6.05 -12.73
C ASP A 255 -0.21 5.48 -14.10
N GLN A 256 -0.04 4.19 -14.27
CA GLN A 256 -0.37 3.52 -15.52
C GLN A 256 -1.87 3.26 -15.72
N ASN A 257 -2.70 3.41 -14.68
CA ASN A 257 -4.09 2.96 -14.71
C ASN A 257 -5.15 4.08 -14.70
N GLY A 258 -4.79 5.29 -14.30
CA GLY A 258 -5.76 6.40 -14.12
C GLY A 258 -6.62 6.25 -12.88
N GLU A 259 -7.10 5.04 -12.59
CA GLU A 259 -7.93 4.70 -11.43
C GLU A 259 -7.40 3.47 -10.70
N ALA A 260 -7.79 3.29 -9.43
CA ALA A 260 -7.28 2.22 -8.58
C ALA A 260 -7.67 0.81 -9.05
N THR A 261 -8.83 0.67 -9.67
CA THR A 261 -9.41 -0.61 -10.11
C THR A 261 -9.40 -0.82 -11.63
N HIS A 262 -9.00 0.20 -12.39
CA HIS A 262 -8.86 0.10 -13.83
C HIS A 262 -7.57 -0.64 -14.20
N ASN A 263 -7.63 -1.47 -15.24
CA ASN A 263 -6.48 -2.16 -15.81
C ASN A 263 -6.24 -1.68 -17.26
N SER A 264 -5.29 -0.78 -17.43
CA SER A 264 -4.92 -0.26 -18.75
C SER A 264 -4.14 -1.27 -19.60
N LEU A 265 -3.73 -2.41 -19.04
CA LEU A 265 -2.77 -3.34 -19.63
C LEU A 265 -1.40 -2.70 -19.94
N CYS A 266 -1.15 -1.47 -19.48
CA CYS A 266 -0.01 -0.61 -19.83
C CYS A 266 0.14 -0.42 -21.36
N ALA A 267 -0.94 -0.50 -22.11
CA ALA A 267 -0.98 -0.44 -23.56
C ALA A 267 -1.87 0.69 -24.06
N ASP A 268 -1.63 1.12 -25.27
CA ASP A 268 -2.53 2.05 -25.95
C ASP A 268 -3.77 1.30 -26.44
N THR A 269 -4.93 1.72 -25.97
CA THR A 269 -6.23 1.10 -26.25
C THR A 269 -7.29 2.16 -26.48
N THR A 270 -8.51 1.72 -26.80
CA THR A 270 -9.68 2.61 -26.89
C THR A 270 -10.07 3.23 -25.53
N GLN A 271 -9.49 2.73 -24.43
CA GLN A 271 -9.74 3.24 -23.07
C GLN A 271 -8.67 4.26 -22.61
N GLY A 272 -7.63 4.47 -23.40
CA GLY A 272 -6.57 5.43 -23.12
C GLY A 272 -5.20 4.96 -23.64
N ASN A 273 -4.29 5.90 -23.78
CA ASN A 273 -2.96 5.68 -24.33
C ASN A 273 -1.92 5.57 -23.19
N ALA A 274 -2.04 4.51 -22.39
CA ALA A 274 -1.18 4.31 -21.23
C ALA A 274 0.28 4.05 -21.62
N GLU A 275 0.54 3.29 -22.69
CA GLU A 275 1.89 3.04 -23.19
C GLU A 275 2.56 4.34 -23.64
N THR A 276 1.89 5.16 -24.45
CA THR A 276 2.41 6.47 -24.87
C THR A 276 2.68 7.37 -23.66
N TYR A 277 1.81 7.37 -22.64
CA TYR A 277 2.06 8.11 -21.43
C TYR A 277 3.34 7.67 -20.72
N LEU A 278 3.53 6.38 -20.49
CA LEU A 278 4.68 5.82 -19.79
C LEU A 278 5.97 6.02 -20.59
N THR A 279 5.96 5.67 -21.87
CA THR A 279 7.18 5.64 -22.69
C THR A 279 7.56 7.00 -23.30
N THR A 280 6.62 7.93 -23.41
CA THR A 280 6.85 9.23 -24.04
C THR A 280 6.68 10.39 -23.09
N ASP A 281 5.49 10.59 -22.51
CA ASP A 281 5.23 11.77 -21.64
C ASP A 281 6.09 11.75 -20.38
N VAL A 282 6.11 10.61 -19.66
CA VAL A 282 6.89 10.43 -18.43
C VAL A 282 8.38 10.61 -18.70
N VAL A 283 8.89 9.97 -19.75
CA VAL A 283 10.32 10.02 -20.12
C VAL A 283 10.74 11.42 -20.52
N ASN A 284 9.97 12.09 -21.38
CA ASN A 284 10.26 13.46 -21.82
C ASN A 284 10.21 14.46 -20.67
N TRP A 285 9.18 14.34 -19.82
CA TRP A 285 9.06 15.15 -18.63
C TRP A 285 10.26 14.98 -17.70
N ALA A 286 10.65 13.74 -17.41
CA ALA A 286 11.78 13.48 -16.53
C ALA A 286 13.10 14.01 -17.08
N LYS A 287 13.37 13.83 -18.37
CA LYS A 287 14.55 14.42 -19.04
C LYS A 287 14.56 15.94 -19.02
N LYS A 288 13.37 16.55 -19.03
CA LYS A 288 13.20 18.00 -18.98
C LYS A 288 13.34 18.55 -17.55
N MET A 289 12.88 17.84 -16.53
CA MET A 289 12.71 18.39 -15.18
C MET A 289 13.77 17.91 -14.18
N LEU A 290 14.39 16.78 -14.39
CA LEU A 290 15.23 16.09 -13.41
C LEU A 290 16.68 15.93 -13.87
N PRO A 291 17.64 15.72 -12.94
CA PRO A 291 19.03 15.42 -13.27
C PRO A 291 19.21 13.95 -13.72
N VAL A 292 18.49 13.55 -14.74
CA VAL A 292 18.53 12.16 -15.25
C VAL A 292 19.55 11.98 -16.37
N ALA A 293 20.10 10.80 -16.48
CA ALA A 293 20.93 10.40 -17.59
C ALA A 293 20.08 10.30 -18.88
N LYS A 294 20.61 10.84 -19.99
CA LYS A 294 19.90 10.87 -21.28
C LYS A 294 19.92 9.52 -22.01
N SER A 295 20.93 8.69 -21.74
CA SER A 295 21.10 7.38 -22.40
C SER A 295 20.03 6.40 -21.93
N ALA A 296 19.37 5.72 -22.88
CA ALA A 296 18.40 4.67 -22.57
C ALA A 296 18.99 3.53 -21.72
N ARG A 297 20.29 3.24 -21.83
CA ARG A 297 20.98 2.23 -21.02
C ARG A 297 21.00 2.55 -19.52
N MET A 298 20.69 3.78 -19.13
CA MET A 298 20.62 4.23 -17.76
C MET A 298 19.17 4.30 -17.25
N TRP A 299 18.25 3.73 -17.99
CA TRP A 299 16.83 3.62 -17.64
C TRP A 299 16.46 2.15 -17.48
N ALA A 300 15.76 1.85 -16.41
CA ALA A 300 15.19 0.55 -16.16
C ALA A 300 13.69 0.72 -15.90
N MET A 301 12.90 -0.21 -16.41
CA MET A 301 11.48 -0.32 -16.12
C MET A 301 11.23 -1.61 -15.35
N GLY A 302 10.26 -1.60 -14.46
CA GLY A 302 9.85 -2.76 -13.69
C GLY A 302 8.56 -2.48 -12.93
N GLY A 303 8.10 -3.43 -12.13
CA GLY A 303 6.87 -3.22 -11.37
C GLY A 303 6.46 -4.40 -10.52
N PHE A 304 5.33 -4.25 -9.87
CA PHE A 304 4.75 -5.28 -9.03
C PHE A 304 3.40 -5.75 -9.60
N SER A 305 3.15 -7.07 -9.61
CA SER A 305 1.89 -7.65 -10.06
C SER A 305 1.54 -7.18 -11.50
N GLN A 306 0.38 -6.54 -11.70
CA GLN A 306 -0.02 -5.95 -12.99
C GLN A 306 1.05 -4.99 -13.55
N GLY A 307 1.67 -4.16 -12.71
CA GLY A 307 2.78 -3.30 -13.13
C GLY A 307 4.02 -4.08 -13.54
N GLY A 308 4.25 -5.29 -13.02
CA GLY A 308 5.30 -6.20 -13.48
C GLY A 308 5.06 -6.71 -14.88
N THR A 309 3.82 -7.06 -15.24
CA THR A 309 3.46 -7.45 -16.61
C THR A 309 3.46 -6.28 -17.59
N GLY A 310 3.15 -5.06 -17.11
CA GLY A 310 3.19 -3.86 -17.94
C GLY A 310 4.60 -3.33 -18.22
N GLY A 311 5.63 -3.82 -17.53
CA GLY A 311 7.03 -3.43 -17.74
C GLY A 311 7.82 -4.27 -18.73
N PHE A 312 7.17 -5.23 -19.42
CA PHE A 312 7.82 -6.11 -20.40
C PHE A 312 7.42 -5.80 -21.82
#